data_3734db5d47eec1d0a5064c859412fc55
#
_entry.id   3734db5d47eec1d0a5064c859412fc55
#
_cell.length_a   1.000
_cell.length_b   1.000
_cell.length_c   1.000
_cell.angle_alpha   90.00
_cell.angle_beta   90.00
_cell.angle_gamma   90.00
#
_symmetry.space_group_name_H-M   'P 1'
#
loop_
_entity.id
_entity.type
_entity.pdbx_description
1 polymer ?
#
loop_
_entity_poly.entity_id
_entity_poly.type
_entity_poly.pdbx_seq_one_letter_code
_entity_poly.pdbx_strand_id
1 'polypeptide(L)'
;MIIDRTSTILNTERQIAHRIGAGAVQDIQTIQPWLSQSTERLRAEFDPEKIILFGSWACGEATRRSDIDLFIVWRCDIGPLERIGKVLDLLLEDSPRAVDVIVYTPEELERCKHRPFIAQLLREGKVLYERLETA
;
A
#
# COMPACT_ATOMS: atom_id res chain seq x y z
N MET A 1 8.36 4.75 11.59
CA MET A 1 8.52 4.86 11.22
C MET A 1 8.78 4.92 10.96
N ILE A 2 8.84 5.06 10.60
CA ILE A 2 9.22 5.11 10.18
C ILE A 2 9.77 5.51 9.81
N ILE A 3 10.10 5.79 10.03
CA ILE A 3 10.79 6.15 9.47
C ILE A 3 11.78 6.69 9.69
N ASP A 4 12.28 7.01 10.49
CA ASP A 4 13.23 7.56 10.64
C ASP A 4 14.26 6.87 10.89
N ARG A 5 14.10 6.04 11.49
CA ARG A 5 14.90 5.19 11.75
C ARG A 5 15.99 5.16 11.06
N THR A 6 16.16 5.53 10.80
CA THR A 6 16.72 5.17 9.92
C THR A 6 17.54 6.08 9.26
N SER A 7 17.65 7.24 9.62
CA SER A 7 18.33 8.15 8.79
C SER A 7 19.78 7.79 8.57
N THR A 8 20.53 7.35 9.54
CA THR A 8 21.92 7.01 9.35
C THR A 8 22.10 5.78 8.49
N ILE A 9 21.33 4.77 8.78
CA ILE A 9 21.41 3.53 8.02
C ILE A 9 20.99 3.77 6.60
N LEU A 10 19.94 4.55 6.41
CA LEU A 10 19.46 4.83 5.09
C LEU A 10 20.45 5.57 4.24
N ASN A 11 21.26 6.44 4.84
CA ASN A 11 22.26 7.15 4.09
C ASN A 11 23.25 6.19 3.46
N THR A 12 23.69 5.20 4.21
CA THR A 12 24.62 4.21 3.69
C THR A 12 23.98 3.43 2.55
N GLU A 13 22.75 3.02 2.74
CA GLU A 13 22.06 2.25 1.70
C GLU A 13 21.83 3.08 0.46
N ARG A 14 21.50 4.34 0.62
CA ARG A 14 21.30 5.22 -0.50
C ARG A 14 22.58 5.40 -1.30
N GLN A 15 23.70 5.51 -0.61
CA GLN A 15 24.97 5.66 -1.28
C GLN A 15 25.32 4.42 -2.09
N ILE A 16 25.03 3.25 -1.55
CA ILE A 16 25.27 2.03 -2.26
C ILE A 16 24.39 1.92 -3.49
N ALA A 17 23.11 2.19 -3.32
CA ALA A 17 22.19 2.11 -4.43
C ALA A 17 22.57 3.10 -5.52
N HIS A 18 22.97 4.29 -5.14
CA HIS A 18 23.36 5.31 -6.09
C HIS A 18 24.56 4.86 -6.91
N ARG A 19 25.53 4.24 -6.27
CA ARG A 19 26.73 3.77 -6.96
C ARG A 19 26.41 2.66 -7.93
N ILE A 20 25.46 1.83 -7.62
CA ILE A 20 25.09 0.75 -8.52
C ILE A 20 24.31 1.27 -9.72
N GLY A 21 23.78 2.46 -9.63
CA GLY A 21 23.01 3.02 -10.73
C GLY A 21 21.63 2.43 -10.87
N ALA A 22 21.19 1.66 -9.88
CA ALA A 22 19.91 0.99 -9.95
C ALA A 22 18.74 1.88 -9.54
N GLY A 23 18.96 3.17 -9.46
CA GLY A 23 17.93 4.04 -8.97
C GLY A 23 17.99 4.14 -7.45
N ALA A 24 18.03 5.35 -6.96
CA ALA A 24 18.08 5.59 -5.53
C ALA A 24 16.80 5.12 -4.86
N VAL A 25 16.90 4.67 -3.62
CA VAL A 25 15.74 4.37 -2.81
C VAL A 25 14.94 5.64 -2.64
N GLN A 26 13.63 5.54 -2.84
CA GLN A 26 12.73 6.68 -2.75
C GLN A 26 12.19 6.81 -1.34
N ASP A 27 12.09 8.04 -0.87
CA ASP A 27 11.46 8.34 0.40
C ASP A 27 9.95 8.23 0.24
N ILE A 28 9.29 7.60 1.20
CA ILE A 28 7.84 7.47 1.16
C ILE A 28 7.16 8.82 1.10
N GLN A 29 7.82 9.88 1.59
CA GLN A 29 7.26 11.22 1.52
C GLN A 29 7.00 11.66 0.08
N THR A 30 7.70 11.04 -0.88
CA THR A 30 7.50 11.35 -2.28
C THR A 30 6.06 11.07 -2.70
N ILE A 31 5.45 10.03 -2.16
CA ILE A 31 4.08 9.66 -2.52
C ILE A 31 3.08 9.94 -1.41
N GLN A 32 3.54 10.50 -0.29
CA GLN A 32 2.66 10.69 0.86
C GLN A 32 1.45 11.56 0.56
N PRO A 33 1.58 12.69 -0.15
CA PRO A 33 0.38 13.47 -0.45
C PRO A 33 -0.65 12.69 -1.26
N TRP A 34 -0.19 11.89 -2.23
CA TRP A 34 -1.09 11.06 -3.00
C TRP A 34 -1.70 9.96 -2.14
N LEU A 35 -0.90 9.33 -1.27
CA LEU A 35 -1.41 8.29 -0.38
C LEU A 35 -2.50 8.84 0.53
N SER A 36 -2.27 10.00 1.12
CA SER A 36 -3.25 10.58 2.04
C SER A 36 -4.54 10.92 1.31
N GLN A 37 -4.43 11.53 0.14
CA GLN A 37 -5.60 11.92 -0.63
C GLN A 37 -6.35 10.69 -1.12
N SER A 38 -5.63 9.69 -1.60
CA SER A 38 -6.26 8.47 -2.11
C SER A 38 -6.95 7.69 -1.00
N THR A 39 -6.32 7.63 0.17
CA THR A 39 -6.94 6.97 1.32
C THR A 39 -8.27 7.62 1.66
N GLU A 40 -8.30 8.96 1.67
CA GLU A 40 -9.54 9.67 1.95
C GLU A 40 -10.60 9.42 0.88
N ARG A 41 -10.18 9.39 -0.38
CA ARG A 41 -11.12 9.15 -1.47
C ARG A 41 -11.67 7.74 -1.44
N LEU A 42 -10.81 6.76 -1.15
CA LEU A 42 -11.28 5.39 -1.01
C LEU A 42 -12.24 5.25 0.14
N ARG A 43 -11.93 5.91 1.26
CA ARG A 43 -12.79 5.85 2.43
C ARG A 43 -14.17 6.45 2.12
N ALA A 44 -14.17 7.59 1.44
CA ALA A 44 -15.42 8.28 1.15
C ALA A 44 -16.27 7.51 0.14
N GLU A 45 -15.62 6.90 -0.84
CA GLU A 45 -16.36 6.26 -1.93
C GLU A 45 -16.81 4.84 -1.59
N PHE A 46 -15.95 4.06 -0.95
CA PHE A 46 -16.20 2.63 -0.76
C PHE A 46 -16.39 2.24 0.69
N ASP A 47 -16.00 3.09 1.64
CA ASP A 47 -16.12 2.81 3.07
C ASP A 47 -15.51 1.45 3.42
N PRO A 48 -14.24 1.23 3.05
CA PRO A 48 -13.61 -0.06 3.32
C PRO A 48 -13.34 -0.24 4.80
N GLU A 49 -13.05 -1.48 5.18
CA GLU A 49 -12.70 -1.76 6.57
C GLU A 49 -11.23 -1.50 6.85
N LYS A 50 -10.37 -1.66 5.84
CA LYS A 50 -8.94 -1.48 6.05
C LYS A 50 -8.26 -1.17 4.73
N ILE A 51 -7.24 -0.33 4.78
CA ILE A 51 -6.37 -0.03 3.64
C ILE A 51 -4.95 -0.15 4.14
N ILE A 52 -4.15 -1.00 3.47
CA ILE A 52 -2.77 -1.28 3.87
C ILE A 52 -1.86 -1.05 2.68
N LEU A 53 -0.78 -0.31 2.91
CA LEU A 53 0.32 -0.19 1.94
C LEU A 53 1.28 -1.34 2.19
N PHE A 54 1.61 -2.08 1.13
CA PHE A 54 2.57 -3.17 1.30
C PHE A 54 3.62 -3.08 0.19
N GLY A 55 4.50 -4.07 0.12
CA GLY A 55 5.53 -4.10 -0.89
C GLY A 55 6.66 -3.12 -0.61
N SER A 56 7.37 -2.74 -1.67
CA SER A 56 8.61 -2.00 -1.52
C SER A 56 8.44 -0.64 -0.86
N TRP A 57 7.32 0.06 -1.13
CA TRP A 57 7.09 1.35 -0.49
C TRP A 57 6.84 1.21 1.01
N ALA A 58 6.31 0.08 1.44
CA ALA A 58 6.06 -0.14 2.86
C ALA A 58 7.33 -0.49 3.62
N CYS A 59 8.28 -1.17 2.97
CA CYS A 59 9.49 -1.60 3.67
C CYS A 59 10.72 -0.76 3.35
N GLY A 60 10.53 0.37 2.71
CA GLY A 60 11.64 1.30 2.52
C GLY A 60 12.61 0.92 1.42
N GLU A 61 12.16 0.09 0.48
CA GLU A 61 13.01 -0.38 -0.62
C GLU A 61 12.55 0.09 -1.98
N ALA A 62 11.61 1.04 -2.02
CA ALA A 62 11.06 1.49 -3.28
C ALA A 62 12.06 2.29 -4.08
N THR A 63 11.99 2.13 -5.40
CA THR A 63 12.77 2.93 -6.34
C THR A 63 11.77 3.70 -7.21
N ARG A 64 12.29 4.48 -8.15
CA ARG A 64 11.43 5.22 -9.05
C ARG A 64 10.56 4.33 -9.92
N ARG A 65 10.93 3.07 -10.07
CA ARG A 65 10.18 2.11 -10.87
C ARG A 65 9.22 1.25 -10.05
N SER A 66 9.23 1.43 -8.74
CA SER A 66 8.39 0.59 -7.88
C SER A 66 6.94 0.99 -7.98
N ASP A 67 6.09 -0.02 -8.18
CA ASP A 67 4.65 0.18 -8.13
C ASP A 67 4.22 0.44 -6.69
N ILE A 68 3.09 1.09 -6.54
CA ILE A 68 2.49 1.29 -5.23
C ILE A 68 1.51 0.14 -5.03
N ASP A 69 1.71 -0.64 -3.96
CA ASP A 69 0.91 -1.83 -3.71
C ASP A 69 -0.02 -1.59 -2.54
N LEU A 70 -1.31 -1.71 -2.79
CA LEU A 70 -2.33 -1.48 -1.77
C LEU A 70 -3.19 -2.72 -1.59
N PHE A 71 -3.49 -3.02 -0.33
CA PHE A 71 -4.37 -4.11 0.05
C PHE A 71 -5.59 -3.49 0.73
N ILE A 72 -6.77 -3.81 0.22
CA ILE A 72 -8.00 -3.19 0.67
C ILE A 72 -8.97 -4.27 1.10
N VAL A 73 -9.52 -4.13 2.29
CA VAL A 73 -10.57 -5.01 2.79
C VAL A 73 -11.87 -4.24 2.67
N TRP A 74 -12.77 -4.75 1.84
CA TRP A 74 -13.98 -4.03 1.47
C TRP A 74 -15.15 -4.99 1.44
N ARG A 75 -16.12 -4.75 2.31
CA ARG A 75 -17.32 -5.57 2.34
C ARG A 75 -18.24 -5.16 1.20
N CYS A 76 -18.38 -6.02 0.23
CA CYS A 76 -19.23 -5.76 -0.93
C CYS A 76 -19.67 -7.09 -1.52
N ASP A 77 -20.62 -7.04 -2.43
CA ASP A 77 -21.13 -8.25 -3.06
C ASP A 77 -20.86 -8.30 -4.56
N ILE A 78 -19.90 -7.52 -5.04
CA ILE A 78 -19.50 -7.60 -6.43
C ILE A 78 -18.26 -8.48 -6.56
N GLY A 79 -18.01 -8.96 -7.78
CA GLY A 79 -16.92 -9.92 -8.00
C GLY A 79 -15.53 -9.32 -7.91
N PRO A 80 -14.52 -10.18 -7.80
CA PRO A 80 -13.15 -9.71 -7.58
C PRO A 80 -12.63 -8.78 -8.66
N LEU A 81 -12.86 -9.08 -9.91
CA LEU A 81 -12.35 -8.23 -11.00
C LEU A 81 -13.04 -6.88 -11.01
N GLU A 82 -14.32 -6.87 -10.74
CA GLU A 82 -15.06 -5.61 -10.72
C GLU A 82 -14.61 -4.73 -9.56
N ARG A 83 -14.32 -5.32 -8.42
CA ARG A 83 -13.77 -4.57 -7.28
C ARG A 83 -12.47 -3.87 -7.65
N ILE A 84 -11.57 -4.62 -8.26
CA ILE A 84 -10.27 -4.10 -8.65
C ILE A 84 -10.46 -2.96 -9.65
N GLY A 85 -11.34 -3.13 -10.62
CA GLY A 85 -11.60 -2.10 -11.60
C GLY A 85 -12.09 -0.81 -10.98
N LYS A 86 -13.04 -0.91 -10.05
CA LYS A 86 -13.59 0.28 -9.41
C LYS A 86 -12.55 1.00 -8.58
N VAL A 87 -11.73 0.24 -7.86
CA VAL A 87 -10.69 0.85 -7.03
C VAL A 87 -9.63 1.50 -7.90
N LEU A 88 -9.19 0.83 -8.95
CA LEU A 88 -8.18 1.39 -9.85
C LEU A 88 -8.68 2.62 -10.58
N ASP A 89 -9.94 2.64 -10.99
CA ASP A 89 -10.51 3.81 -11.64
C ASP A 89 -10.35 5.05 -10.75
N LEU A 90 -10.54 4.87 -9.47
CA LEU A 90 -10.40 5.99 -8.55
C LEU A 90 -8.95 6.37 -8.34
N LEU A 91 -8.06 5.38 -8.25
CA LEU A 91 -6.67 5.62 -7.86
C LEU A 91 -5.80 6.12 -9.00
N LEU A 92 -6.07 5.67 -10.23
CA LEU A 92 -5.14 5.93 -11.33
C LEU A 92 -5.28 7.32 -11.92
N GLU A 93 -6.31 8.05 -11.53
CA GLU A 93 -6.58 9.35 -12.11
C GLU A 93 -5.39 10.29 -11.98
N ASP A 94 -4.74 10.29 -10.82
CA ASP A 94 -3.63 11.19 -10.57
C ASP A 94 -2.47 10.48 -9.87
N SER A 95 -2.32 9.19 -10.13
CA SER A 95 -1.28 8.43 -9.47
C SER A 95 0.11 8.77 -9.99
N PRO A 96 1.08 8.98 -9.10
CA PRO A 96 2.46 9.26 -9.53
C PRO A 96 3.21 8.02 -10.01
N ARG A 97 2.67 6.85 -9.75
CA ARG A 97 3.30 5.57 -10.11
C ARG A 97 2.21 4.60 -10.51
N ALA A 98 2.62 3.49 -11.12
CA ALA A 98 1.69 2.38 -11.33
C ALA A 98 1.20 1.86 -9.98
N VAL A 99 -0.02 1.38 -9.95
CA VAL A 99 -0.65 0.93 -8.71
C VAL A 99 -1.15 -0.49 -8.91
N ASP A 100 -0.80 -1.36 -7.97
CA ASP A 100 -1.35 -2.70 -7.88
C ASP A 100 -2.25 -2.77 -6.67
N VAL A 101 -3.42 -3.39 -6.82
CA VAL A 101 -4.33 -3.52 -5.69
C VAL A 101 -4.76 -4.96 -5.52
N ILE A 102 -4.91 -5.35 -4.28
CA ILE A 102 -5.57 -6.59 -3.89
C ILE A 102 -6.78 -6.16 -3.08
N VAL A 103 -7.96 -6.63 -3.48
CA VAL A 103 -9.20 -6.25 -2.80
C VAL A 103 -9.91 -7.52 -2.36
N TYR A 104 -10.00 -7.71 -1.06
CA TYR A 104 -10.67 -8.86 -0.46
C TYR A 104 -11.87 -8.39 0.34
N THR A 105 -12.89 -9.23 0.40
CA THR A 105 -13.93 -9.05 1.41
C THR A 105 -13.40 -9.56 2.74
N PRO A 106 -14.02 -9.16 3.86
CA PRO A 106 -13.60 -9.70 5.16
C PRO A 106 -13.64 -11.22 5.21
N GLU A 107 -14.62 -11.84 4.58
CA GLU A 107 -14.73 -13.30 4.56
C GLU A 107 -13.58 -13.92 3.80
N GLU A 108 -13.22 -13.33 2.67
CA GLU A 108 -12.08 -13.83 1.89
C GLU A 108 -10.80 -13.69 2.67
N LEU A 109 -10.62 -12.59 3.38
CA LEU A 109 -9.43 -12.39 4.20
C LEU A 109 -9.34 -13.47 5.27
N GLU A 110 -10.45 -13.79 5.94
CA GLU A 110 -10.44 -14.83 6.97
C GLU A 110 -9.97 -16.16 6.40
N ARG A 111 -10.38 -16.47 5.17
CA ARG A 111 -9.97 -17.73 4.55
C ARG A 111 -8.52 -17.74 4.11
N CYS A 112 -7.93 -16.57 3.84
CA CYS A 112 -6.60 -16.50 3.25
C CYS A 112 -5.54 -15.95 4.17
N LYS A 113 -5.90 -15.43 5.34
CA LYS A 113 -4.94 -14.67 6.16
C LYS A 113 -3.77 -15.50 6.64
N HIS A 114 -3.90 -16.82 6.65
CA HIS A 114 -2.82 -17.70 7.08
C HIS A 114 -1.86 -18.05 5.96
N ARG A 115 -2.18 -17.72 4.71
CA ARG A 115 -1.27 -17.99 3.60
C ARG A 115 -0.03 -17.13 3.73
N PRO A 116 1.14 -17.68 3.38
CA PRO A 116 2.41 -16.98 3.65
C PRO A 116 2.45 -15.55 3.12
N PHE A 117 2.01 -15.32 1.89
CA PHE A 117 2.07 -13.98 1.32
C PHE A 117 1.16 -13.02 2.09
N ILE A 118 -0.07 -13.44 2.35
CA ILE A 118 -1.03 -12.57 3.04
C ILE A 118 -0.60 -12.34 4.48
N ALA A 119 -0.13 -13.41 5.15
CA ALA A 119 0.36 -13.27 6.52
C ALA A 119 1.51 -12.27 6.60
N GLN A 120 2.43 -12.33 5.64
CA GLN A 120 3.55 -11.40 5.62
C GLN A 120 3.07 -9.98 5.36
N LEU A 121 2.15 -9.81 4.42
CA LEU A 121 1.58 -8.51 4.11
C LEU A 121 0.93 -7.88 5.34
N LEU A 122 0.17 -8.67 6.07
CA LEU A 122 -0.50 -8.17 7.28
C LEU A 122 0.51 -7.80 8.35
N ARG A 123 1.62 -8.53 8.41
CA ARG A 123 2.64 -8.31 9.44
C ARG A 123 3.50 -7.09 9.12
N GLU A 124 3.86 -6.91 7.85
CA GLU A 124 4.84 -5.92 7.45
C GLU A 124 4.24 -4.68 6.79
N GLY A 125 2.98 -4.73 6.40
CA GLY A 125 2.35 -3.61 5.73
C GLY A 125 2.11 -2.45 6.67
N LYS A 126 1.92 -1.27 6.08
CA LYS A 126 1.59 -0.07 6.84
C LYS A 126 0.10 0.19 6.71
N VAL A 127 -0.58 0.21 7.83
CA VAL A 127 -2.03 0.47 7.84
C VAL A 127 -2.24 1.95 7.57
N LEU A 128 -2.87 2.25 6.45
CA LEU A 128 -3.21 3.64 6.11
C LEU A 128 -4.55 4.03 6.70
N TYR A 129 -5.44 3.09 6.84
CA TYR A 129 -6.76 3.33 7.38
C TYR A 129 -7.32 2.04 7.93
N GLU A 130 -7.98 2.13 9.06
CA GLU A 130 -8.67 1.00 9.64
C GLU A 130 -9.93 1.55 10.30
N ARG A 131 -11.08 0.98 9.90
CA ARG A 131 -12.34 1.41 10.47
C ARG A 131 -12.39 0.99 11.93
N LEU A 132 -12.78 1.92 12.79
CA LEU A 132 -12.95 1.58 14.18
C LEU A 132 -14.21 0.76 14.35
N GLU A 133 -14.09 -0.31 15.11
CA GLU A 133 -15.24 -1.12 15.42
C GLU A 133 -16.06 -0.44 16.49
N THR A 134 -17.30 -0.30 16.22
CA THR A 134 -18.19 0.16 17.27
C THR A 134 -18.96 -1.05 17.75
N ALA A 135 -18.80 -1.33 18.98
CA ALA A 135 -19.42 -2.51 19.57
C ALA A 135 -20.92 -2.48 19.48
#